data_01dace9d2bf920754c36edf523dd4b36
#
_entry.id   01dace9d2bf920754c36edf523dd4b36
#
_cell.length_a   1.000
_cell.length_b   1.000
_cell.length_c   1.000
_cell.angle_alpha   90.00
_cell.angle_beta   90.00
_cell.angle_gamma   90.00
#
_symmetry.space_group_name_H-M   'P 1'
#
loop_
_entity.id
_entity.type
_entity.pdbx_description
1 polymer ?
#
loop_
_entity_poly.entity_id
_entity_poly.type
_entity_poly.pdbx_seq_one_letter_code
_entity_poly.pdbx_strand_id
1 'polypeptide(L)'
;MSIRDERKQQSRQALLDAALLLSTSGRSFSTISLREVAREAGLVPTAFYRHFQDMDELGRDLVDHVAISLHHLLRSLREGYGVKASSKTRASIERFFVAVNQTPRHWLFLIAERWGGSPVVRDAIEREIHFFVDDLAEYFKKLAAFEHVNTSEDLRIMSSIIINLSFSWAMTWLNLPQDNSQVLAEQRELLIQNTTRQAQLMFRGISNWDSEASQK
;
A
#
# COMPACT_ATOMS: atom_id res chain seq x y z
N MET A 1 28.15 13.20 -7.26
CA MET A 1 27.65 13.34 -5.86
C MET A 1 28.87 13.33 -4.95
N SER A 2 28.92 14.18 -3.94
CA SER A 2 30.05 14.22 -2.98
C SER A 2 29.92 13.06 -1.98
N ILE A 3 31.03 12.48 -1.50
CA ILE A 3 31.05 11.47 -0.41
C ILE A 3 30.28 11.97 0.82
N ARG A 4 30.26 13.27 1.06
CA ARG A 4 29.52 13.90 2.15
C ARG A 4 28.00 13.83 1.91
N ASP A 5 27.56 14.01 0.67
CA ASP A 5 26.13 13.93 0.30
C ASP A 5 25.63 12.50 0.38
N GLU A 6 26.44 11.53 -0.03
CA GLU A 6 26.13 10.11 0.08
C GLU A 6 25.95 9.68 1.54
N ARG A 7 26.87 10.08 2.43
CA ARG A 7 26.77 9.81 3.88
C ARG A 7 25.55 10.47 4.50
N LYS A 8 25.21 11.69 4.05
CA LYS A 8 24.01 12.39 4.51
C LYS A 8 22.75 11.61 4.10
N GLN A 9 22.68 11.15 2.85
CA GLN A 9 21.54 10.38 2.35
C GLN A 9 21.43 9.01 3.03
N GLN A 10 22.55 8.31 3.24
CA GLN A 10 22.57 7.03 3.98
C GLN A 10 22.06 7.17 5.41
N SER A 11 22.48 8.21 6.16
CA SER A 11 22.01 8.42 7.52
C SER A 11 20.53 8.83 7.58
N ARG A 12 20.02 9.56 6.57
CA ARG A 12 18.59 9.87 6.46
C ARG A 12 17.77 8.60 6.20
N GLN A 13 18.24 7.75 5.28
CA GLN A 13 17.59 6.48 4.99
C GLN A 13 17.57 5.56 6.21
N ALA A 14 18.68 5.46 6.95
CA ALA A 14 18.74 4.67 8.17
C ALA A 14 17.70 5.10 9.23
N LEU A 15 17.40 6.40 9.33
CA LEU A 15 16.35 6.91 10.23
C LEU A 15 14.95 6.51 9.75
N LEU A 16 14.67 6.56 8.44
CA LEU A 16 13.40 6.09 7.86
C LEU A 16 13.22 4.59 8.09
N ASP A 17 14.24 3.78 7.81
CA ASP A 17 14.22 2.34 7.99
C ASP A 17 14.01 1.95 9.46
N ALA A 18 14.67 2.65 10.38
CA ALA A 18 14.51 2.47 11.82
C ALA A 18 13.07 2.80 12.27
N ALA A 19 12.51 3.92 11.79
CA ALA A 19 11.15 4.31 12.11
C ALA A 19 10.12 3.30 11.57
N LEU A 20 10.32 2.81 10.34
CA LEU A 20 9.49 1.77 9.74
C LEU A 20 9.56 0.46 10.53
N LEU A 21 10.76 0.04 10.91
CA LEU A 21 10.96 -1.16 11.72
C LEU A 21 10.23 -1.07 13.07
N LEU A 22 10.44 0.02 13.80
CA LEU A 22 9.84 0.23 15.12
C LEU A 22 8.31 0.30 15.06
N SER A 23 7.74 1.02 14.07
CA SER A 23 6.29 1.17 13.91
C SER A 23 5.58 -0.08 13.36
N THR A 24 6.34 -1.06 12.88
CA THR A 24 5.78 -2.35 12.42
C THR A 24 6.12 -3.52 13.36
N SER A 25 6.68 -3.22 14.54
CA SER A 25 7.02 -4.21 15.57
C SER A 25 5.99 -4.24 16.71
N GLY A 26 4.71 -4.03 16.41
CA GLY A 26 3.61 -4.06 17.38
C GLY A 26 3.42 -2.76 18.17
N ARG A 27 4.03 -1.65 17.72
CA ARG A 27 3.89 -0.31 18.33
C ARG A 27 3.39 0.69 17.28
N SER A 28 2.54 1.64 17.71
CA SER A 28 2.17 2.76 16.84
C SER A 28 3.30 3.78 16.74
N PHE A 29 3.45 4.40 15.56
CA PHE A 29 4.39 5.49 15.32
C PHE A 29 4.31 6.61 16.36
N SER A 30 3.11 6.95 16.80
CA SER A 30 2.87 7.98 17.82
C SER A 30 3.50 7.70 19.19
N THR A 31 3.87 6.44 19.48
CA THR A 31 4.48 6.01 20.74
C THR A 31 6.00 5.90 20.67
N ILE A 32 6.58 6.16 19.50
CA ILE A 32 8.00 6.04 19.25
C ILE A 32 8.65 7.40 19.44
N SER A 33 9.76 7.43 20.17
CA SER A 33 10.51 8.67 20.39
C SER A 33 11.67 8.82 19.39
N LEU A 34 12.04 10.05 19.09
CA LEU A 34 13.22 10.41 18.32
C LEU A 34 14.49 9.68 18.80
N ARG A 35 14.65 9.53 20.13
CA ARG A 35 15.83 8.86 20.71
C ARG A 35 15.85 7.37 20.37
N GLU A 36 14.70 6.73 20.33
CA GLU A 36 14.58 5.32 19.95
C GLU A 36 14.90 5.15 18.46
N VAL A 37 14.37 6.01 17.60
CA VAL A 37 14.68 5.98 16.14
C VAL A 37 16.17 6.20 15.90
N ALA A 38 16.80 7.20 16.52
CA ALA A 38 18.22 7.46 16.37
C ALA A 38 19.07 6.27 16.83
N ARG A 39 18.74 5.67 17.99
CA ARG A 39 19.43 4.49 18.52
C ARG A 39 19.29 3.29 17.60
N GLU A 40 18.09 3.03 17.08
CA GLU A 40 17.83 1.94 16.13
C GLU A 40 18.61 2.12 14.83
N ALA A 41 18.72 3.37 14.35
CA ALA A 41 19.52 3.74 13.19
C ALA A 41 21.05 3.71 13.44
N GLY A 42 21.52 3.40 14.66
CA GLY A 42 22.93 3.45 15.03
C GLY A 42 23.49 4.87 15.09
N LEU A 43 22.65 5.88 15.31
CA LEU A 43 23.03 7.28 15.31
C LEU A 43 22.85 7.91 16.72
N VAL A 44 23.63 8.97 16.99
CA VAL A 44 23.40 9.81 18.17
C VAL A 44 22.16 10.69 17.96
N PRO A 45 21.39 11.00 19.02
CA PRO A 45 20.16 11.81 18.88
C PRO A 45 20.36 13.17 18.21
N THR A 46 21.52 13.80 18.36
CA THR A 46 21.86 15.06 17.70
C THR A 46 21.99 14.94 16.17
N ALA A 47 22.28 13.74 15.66
CA ALA A 47 22.35 13.50 14.22
C ALA A 47 20.95 13.50 13.58
N PHE A 48 19.91 13.16 14.31
CA PHE A 48 18.53 13.24 13.83
C PHE A 48 18.18 14.64 13.34
N TYR A 49 18.49 15.67 14.12
CA TYR A 49 18.18 17.07 13.79
C TYR A 49 18.91 17.64 12.57
N ARG A 50 19.85 16.87 11.99
CA ARG A 50 20.46 17.22 10.69
C ARG A 50 19.57 16.83 9.51
N HIS A 51 18.56 16.00 9.73
CA HIS A 51 17.70 15.41 8.71
C HIS A 51 16.22 15.76 8.88
N PHE A 52 15.76 15.84 10.12
CA PHE A 52 14.36 16.08 10.48
C PHE A 52 14.27 17.05 11.65
N GLN A 53 13.30 17.96 11.63
CA GLN A 53 13.06 18.90 12.70
C GLN A 53 12.43 18.20 13.91
N ASP A 54 11.51 17.27 13.65
CA ASP A 54 10.73 16.55 14.65
C ASP A 54 10.25 15.18 14.11
N MET A 55 9.49 14.46 14.93
CA MET A 55 8.91 13.18 14.57
C MET A 55 7.80 13.32 13.53
N ASP A 56 7.13 14.45 13.44
CA ASP A 56 6.07 14.68 12.46
C ASP A 56 6.65 14.84 11.04
N GLU A 57 7.79 15.52 10.89
CA GLU A 57 8.51 15.58 9.63
C GLU A 57 9.01 14.20 9.19
N LEU A 58 9.63 13.44 10.12
CA LEU A 58 10.03 12.05 9.85
C LEU A 58 8.84 11.20 9.43
N GLY A 59 7.68 11.36 10.09
CA GLY A 59 6.47 10.61 9.79
C GLY A 59 5.93 10.88 8.40
N ARG A 60 5.88 12.15 7.96
CA ARG A 60 5.49 12.53 6.59
C ARG A 60 6.43 11.91 5.56
N ASP A 61 7.72 12.07 5.77
CA ASP A 61 8.73 11.53 4.86
C ASP A 61 8.72 10.00 4.81
N LEU A 62 8.41 9.34 5.93
CA LEU A 62 8.24 7.89 5.97
C LEU A 62 7.02 7.44 5.15
N VAL A 63 5.90 8.15 5.26
CA VAL A 63 4.72 7.87 4.42
C VAL A 63 5.07 8.02 2.94
N ASP A 64 5.70 9.13 2.55
CA ASP A 64 6.11 9.38 1.16
C ASP A 64 7.06 8.26 0.65
N HIS A 65 8.04 7.86 1.46
CA HIS A 65 8.98 6.79 1.13
C HIS A 65 8.27 5.45 0.88
N VAL A 66 7.35 5.07 1.77
CA VAL A 66 6.55 3.84 1.67
C VAL A 66 5.62 3.92 0.47
N ALA A 67 4.94 5.04 0.26
CA ALA A 67 4.01 5.25 -0.84
C ALA A 67 4.69 5.15 -2.21
N ILE A 68 5.85 5.77 -2.40
CA ILE A 68 6.63 5.67 -3.64
C ILE A 68 6.94 4.21 -3.97
N SER A 69 7.38 3.43 -2.98
CA SER A 69 7.67 2.00 -3.14
C SER A 69 6.44 1.21 -3.58
N LEU A 70 5.28 1.46 -2.94
CA LEU A 70 4.03 0.80 -3.29
C LEU A 70 3.45 1.26 -4.64
N HIS A 71 3.60 2.53 -5.01
CA HIS A 71 3.23 3.03 -6.34
C HIS A 71 3.97 2.29 -7.45
N HIS A 72 5.28 2.13 -7.33
CA HIS A 72 6.07 1.37 -8.30
C HIS A 72 5.60 -0.08 -8.40
N LEU A 73 5.35 -0.71 -7.26
CA LEU A 73 4.86 -2.08 -7.19
C LEU A 73 3.49 -2.25 -7.85
N LEU A 74 2.51 -1.40 -7.49
CA LEU A 74 1.16 -1.46 -8.05
C LEU A 74 1.14 -1.16 -9.55
N ARG A 75 2.00 -0.25 -10.02
CA ARG A 75 2.14 0.03 -11.45
C ARG A 75 2.67 -1.19 -12.21
N SER A 76 3.70 -1.87 -11.69
CA SER A 76 4.25 -3.08 -12.33
C SER A 76 3.23 -4.23 -12.41
N LEU A 77 2.31 -4.32 -11.46
CA LEU A 77 1.21 -5.28 -11.51
C LEU A 77 0.23 -5.01 -12.65
N ARG A 78 0.01 -3.72 -13.01
CA ARG A 78 -0.90 -3.31 -14.09
C ARG A 78 -0.32 -3.57 -15.48
N GLU A 79 0.98 -3.39 -15.68
CA GLU A 79 1.66 -3.56 -16.98
C GLU A 79 1.55 -5.00 -17.51
N GLY A 80 1.30 -5.98 -16.64
CA GLY A 80 1.05 -7.37 -17.01
C GLY A 80 -0.39 -7.68 -17.47
N TYR A 81 -1.30 -6.71 -17.53
CA TYR A 81 -2.71 -6.88 -17.90
C TYR A 81 -2.94 -6.82 -19.42
N GLY A 82 -2.47 -7.79 -20.20
CA GLY A 82 -2.84 -7.99 -21.61
C GLY A 82 -4.03 -8.96 -21.75
N VAL A 83 -5.12 -8.47 -22.26
CA VAL A 83 -6.22 -9.10 -23.07
C VAL A 83 -6.70 -10.55 -22.84
N LYS A 84 -7.28 -11.01 -21.71
CA LYS A 84 -8.32 -12.06 -21.57
C LYS A 84 -8.80 -12.17 -20.12
N ALA A 85 -10.11 -11.90 -19.87
CA ALA A 85 -10.56 -11.40 -18.56
C ALA A 85 -10.66 -12.43 -17.39
N SER A 86 -10.89 -13.70 -17.58
CA SER A 86 -11.25 -14.58 -16.45
C SER A 86 -10.09 -15.37 -15.83
N SER A 87 -9.16 -15.90 -16.62
CA SER A 87 -7.96 -16.57 -16.08
C SER A 87 -6.93 -15.58 -15.50
N LYS A 88 -7.05 -14.32 -15.87
CA LYS A 88 -6.14 -13.23 -15.50
C LYS A 88 -6.41 -12.63 -14.13
N THR A 89 -7.68 -12.61 -13.65
CA THR A 89 -7.98 -12.08 -12.31
C THR A 89 -7.24 -12.88 -11.24
N ARG A 90 -7.26 -14.21 -11.30
CA ARG A 90 -6.53 -15.06 -10.37
C ARG A 90 -5.02 -14.78 -10.43
N ALA A 91 -4.43 -14.79 -11.63
CA ALA A 91 -3.00 -14.53 -11.81
C ALA A 91 -2.58 -13.12 -11.28
N SER A 92 -3.49 -12.15 -11.36
CA SER A 92 -3.24 -10.82 -10.80
C SER A 92 -3.30 -10.80 -9.28
N ILE A 93 -4.24 -11.54 -8.68
CA ILE A 93 -4.31 -11.71 -7.22
C ILE A 93 -3.08 -12.45 -6.69
N GLU A 94 -2.64 -13.51 -7.37
CA GLU A 94 -1.41 -14.22 -7.00
C GLU A 94 -0.19 -13.29 -7.03
N ARG A 95 -0.04 -12.49 -8.11
CA ARG A 95 1.03 -11.48 -8.22
C ARG A 95 0.91 -10.41 -7.15
N PHE A 96 -0.30 -9.98 -6.81
CA PHE A 96 -0.52 -9.02 -5.71
C PHE A 96 0.02 -9.59 -4.39
N PHE A 97 -0.27 -10.83 -4.02
CA PHE A 97 0.25 -11.42 -2.79
C PHE A 97 1.77 -11.66 -2.82
N VAL A 98 2.33 -11.99 -3.99
CA VAL A 98 3.80 -12.00 -4.16
C VAL A 98 4.37 -10.61 -3.88
N ALA A 99 3.74 -9.56 -4.38
CA ALA A 99 4.14 -8.19 -4.17
C ALA A 99 4.01 -7.76 -2.68
N VAL A 100 2.95 -8.18 -1.99
CA VAL A 100 2.80 -7.97 -0.54
C VAL A 100 3.97 -8.59 0.22
N ASN A 101 4.41 -9.79 -0.16
CA ASN A 101 5.57 -10.46 0.46
C ASN A 101 6.90 -9.75 0.20
N GLN A 102 7.04 -8.99 -0.89
CA GLN A 102 8.27 -8.24 -1.17
C GLN A 102 8.49 -7.06 -0.22
N THR A 103 7.40 -6.42 0.22
CA THR A 103 7.44 -5.23 1.08
C THR A 103 6.45 -5.30 2.25
N PRO A 104 6.51 -6.35 3.09
CA PRO A 104 5.48 -6.60 4.11
C PRO A 104 5.36 -5.45 5.11
N ARG A 105 6.49 -4.83 5.52
CA ARG A 105 6.48 -3.70 6.46
C ARG A 105 5.83 -2.44 5.89
N HIS A 106 5.94 -2.19 4.58
CA HIS A 106 5.28 -1.05 3.94
C HIS A 106 3.76 -1.19 4.03
N TRP A 107 3.22 -2.37 3.76
CA TRP A 107 1.80 -2.66 3.91
C TRP A 107 1.35 -2.55 5.36
N LEU A 108 2.07 -3.18 6.29
CA LEU A 108 1.75 -3.13 7.72
C LEU A 108 1.74 -1.70 8.24
N PHE A 109 2.72 -0.87 7.84
CA PHE A 109 2.81 0.53 8.26
C PHE A 109 1.58 1.33 7.79
N LEU A 110 1.26 1.32 6.49
CA LEU A 110 0.11 2.07 5.98
C LEU A 110 -1.21 1.59 6.58
N ILE A 111 -1.40 0.28 6.72
CA ILE A 111 -2.63 -0.30 7.26
C ILE A 111 -2.80 0.08 8.73
N ALA A 112 -1.76 -0.07 9.54
CA ALA A 112 -1.83 0.17 10.98
C ALA A 112 -1.91 1.67 11.30
N GLU A 113 -1.09 2.50 10.64
CA GLU A 113 -1.00 3.92 10.95
C GLU A 113 -2.09 4.77 10.27
N ARG A 114 -2.83 4.22 9.31
CA ARG A 114 -4.06 4.86 8.78
C ARG A 114 -5.06 5.18 9.90
N TRP A 115 -5.07 4.38 10.96
CA TRP A 115 -5.90 4.55 12.15
C TRP A 115 -5.04 4.78 13.41
N GLY A 116 -3.75 5.07 13.21
CA GLY A 116 -2.78 5.27 14.28
C GLY A 116 -2.97 6.58 15.06
N GLY A 117 -2.15 6.74 16.11
CA GLY A 117 -2.27 7.88 17.04
C GLY A 117 -1.75 9.22 16.50
N SER A 118 -0.92 9.25 15.44
CA SER A 118 -0.38 10.50 14.88
C SER A 118 -1.32 11.10 13.83
N PRO A 119 -1.92 12.29 14.07
CA PRO A 119 -2.76 12.96 13.06
C PRO A 119 -1.98 13.25 11.76
N VAL A 120 -0.74 13.70 11.89
CA VAL A 120 0.11 14.06 10.74
C VAL A 120 0.38 12.87 9.83
N VAL A 121 0.63 11.69 10.43
CA VAL A 121 0.83 10.45 9.65
C VAL A 121 -0.47 10.00 9.02
N ARG A 122 -1.61 10.07 9.73
CA ARG A 122 -2.93 9.73 9.15
C ARG A 122 -3.27 10.60 7.94
N ASP A 123 -3.09 11.92 8.07
CA ASP A 123 -3.38 12.87 6.98
C ASP A 123 -2.46 12.64 5.77
N ALA A 124 -1.19 12.30 6.02
CA ALA A 124 -0.26 11.94 4.97
C ALA A 124 -0.70 10.64 4.25
N ILE A 125 -1.06 9.60 4.99
CA ILE A 125 -1.55 8.32 4.43
C ILE A 125 -2.84 8.54 3.63
N GLU A 126 -3.78 9.34 4.13
CA GLU A 126 -5.04 9.61 3.42
C GLU A 126 -4.80 10.30 2.08
N ARG A 127 -3.86 11.26 2.01
CA ARG A 127 -3.44 11.86 0.73
C ARG A 127 -2.89 10.81 -0.23
N GLU A 128 -2.03 9.91 0.23
CA GLU A 128 -1.45 8.87 -0.60
C GLU A 128 -2.52 7.88 -1.10
N ILE A 129 -3.49 7.54 -0.25
CA ILE A 129 -4.64 6.71 -0.66
C ILE A 129 -5.44 7.39 -1.78
N HIS A 130 -5.68 8.70 -1.69
CA HIS A 130 -6.34 9.44 -2.76
C HIS A 130 -5.53 9.38 -4.07
N PHE A 131 -4.20 9.53 -4.01
CA PHE A 131 -3.36 9.36 -5.20
C PHE A 131 -3.43 7.94 -5.78
N PHE A 132 -3.44 6.89 -4.95
CA PHE A 132 -3.63 5.51 -5.43
C PHE A 132 -4.99 5.33 -6.12
N VAL A 133 -6.05 5.91 -5.57
CA VAL A 133 -7.40 5.86 -6.15
C VAL A 133 -7.43 6.56 -7.50
N ASP A 134 -6.90 7.77 -7.58
CA ASP A 134 -6.90 8.56 -8.82
C ASP A 134 -6.06 7.89 -9.92
N ASP A 135 -4.86 7.39 -9.58
CA ASP A 135 -4.00 6.68 -10.51
C ASP A 135 -4.63 5.36 -11.02
N LEU A 136 -5.37 4.66 -10.16
CA LEU A 136 -6.10 3.46 -10.56
C LEU A 136 -7.30 3.81 -11.44
N ALA A 137 -8.04 4.87 -11.14
CA ALA A 137 -9.17 5.33 -11.94
C ALA A 137 -8.73 5.75 -13.36
N GLU A 138 -7.63 6.51 -13.46
CA GLU A 138 -7.03 6.88 -14.75
C GLU A 138 -6.51 5.66 -15.55
N TYR A 139 -6.07 4.63 -14.86
CA TYR A 139 -5.72 3.36 -15.50
C TYR A 139 -6.97 2.65 -16.06
N PHE A 140 -8.05 2.53 -15.29
CA PHE A 140 -9.28 1.90 -15.74
C PHE A 140 -9.92 2.63 -16.92
N LYS A 141 -9.89 3.95 -16.94
CA LYS A 141 -10.37 4.78 -18.04
C LYS A 141 -9.73 4.44 -19.40
N LYS A 142 -8.50 3.90 -19.39
CA LYS A 142 -7.79 3.50 -20.60
C LYS A 142 -8.10 2.08 -21.07
N LEU A 143 -8.86 1.31 -20.29
CA LEU A 143 -9.19 -0.07 -20.61
C LEU A 143 -10.51 -0.15 -21.38
N ALA A 144 -10.50 -0.79 -22.53
CA ALA A 144 -11.70 -1.02 -23.35
C ALA A 144 -12.86 -1.70 -22.58
N ALA A 145 -12.51 -2.51 -21.56
CA ALA A 145 -13.52 -3.14 -20.70
C ALA A 145 -14.39 -2.17 -19.90
N PHE A 146 -13.99 -0.89 -19.76
CA PHE A 146 -14.67 0.14 -18.99
C PHE A 146 -15.12 1.34 -19.84
N GLU A 147 -15.07 1.24 -21.17
CA GLU A 147 -15.53 2.30 -22.09
C GLU A 147 -17.02 2.67 -21.89
N HIS A 148 -17.83 1.74 -21.37
CA HIS A 148 -19.23 1.95 -21.07
C HIS A 148 -19.48 2.70 -19.74
N VAL A 149 -18.46 2.85 -18.90
CA VAL A 149 -18.56 3.61 -17.64
C VAL A 149 -18.37 5.08 -17.96
N ASN A 150 -19.49 5.80 -18.08
CA ASN A 150 -19.54 7.15 -18.64
C ASN A 150 -19.06 8.24 -17.68
N THR A 151 -18.90 7.95 -16.38
CA THR A 151 -18.48 8.94 -15.40
C THR A 151 -17.10 8.62 -14.80
N SER A 152 -16.24 9.63 -14.69
CA SER A 152 -14.98 9.52 -13.99
C SER A 152 -15.18 9.29 -12.48
N GLU A 153 -16.34 9.66 -11.94
CA GLU A 153 -16.69 9.47 -10.54
C GLU A 153 -16.94 7.99 -10.23
N ASP A 154 -17.70 7.27 -11.06
CA ASP A 154 -17.93 5.82 -10.89
C ASP A 154 -16.61 5.04 -10.93
N LEU A 155 -15.68 5.42 -11.82
CA LEU A 155 -14.34 4.81 -11.85
C LEU A 155 -13.55 5.12 -10.59
N ARG A 156 -13.66 6.31 -10.01
CA ARG A 156 -13.03 6.65 -8.73
C ARG A 156 -13.63 5.86 -7.57
N ILE A 157 -14.95 5.73 -7.51
CA ILE A 157 -15.65 4.93 -6.50
C ILE A 157 -15.18 3.47 -6.58
N MET A 158 -15.17 2.88 -7.76
CA MET A 158 -14.68 1.52 -7.96
C MET A 158 -13.21 1.37 -7.53
N SER A 159 -12.37 2.33 -7.91
CA SER A 159 -10.95 2.34 -7.55
C SER A 159 -10.77 2.44 -6.03
N SER A 160 -11.56 3.28 -5.36
CA SER A 160 -11.57 3.39 -3.90
C SER A 160 -11.95 2.06 -3.23
N ILE A 161 -12.97 1.36 -3.73
CA ILE A 161 -13.36 0.04 -3.23
C ILE A 161 -12.20 -0.95 -3.38
N ILE A 162 -11.54 -1.01 -4.56
CA ILE A 162 -10.42 -1.91 -4.81
C ILE A 162 -9.22 -1.60 -3.90
N ILE A 163 -8.87 -0.33 -3.75
CA ILE A 163 -7.74 0.06 -2.88
C ILE A 163 -8.03 -0.31 -1.42
N ASN A 164 -9.24 -0.03 -0.92
CA ASN A 164 -9.61 -0.42 0.45
C ASN A 164 -9.61 -1.94 0.66
N LEU A 165 -10.14 -2.70 -0.30
CA LEU A 165 -10.10 -4.17 -0.26
C LEU A 165 -8.67 -4.70 -0.34
N SER A 166 -7.77 -4.08 -1.12
CA SER A 166 -6.39 -4.52 -1.22
C SER A 166 -5.65 -4.40 0.12
N PHE A 167 -5.92 -3.37 0.93
CA PHE A 167 -5.40 -3.28 2.30
C PHE A 167 -5.93 -4.40 3.20
N SER A 168 -7.23 -4.71 3.11
CA SER A 168 -7.82 -5.83 3.86
C SER A 168 -7.21 -7.18 3.42
N TRP A 169 -7.04 -7.41 2.13
CA TRP A 169 -6.42 -8.62 1.59
C TRP A 169 -4.96 -8.76 2.03
N ALA A 170 -4.18 -7.66 1.93
CA ALA A 170 -2.79 -7.64 2.37
C ALA A 170 -2.67 -7.94 3.87
N MET A 171 -3.51 -7.33 4.71
CA MET A 171 -3.51 -7.57 6.15
C MET A 171 -3.86 -9.02 6.48
N THR A 172 -4.89 -9.59 5.83
CA THR A 172 -5.26 -11.00 6.02
C THR A 172 -4.11 -11.92 5.63
N TRP A 173 -3.45 -11.65 4.49
CA TRP A 173 -2.29 -12.43 4.02
C TRP A 173 -1.11 -12.38 4.99
N LEU A 174 -0.77 -11.19 5.49
CA LEU A 174 0.37 -10.99 6.40
C LEU A 174 0.13 -11.56 7.80
N ASN A 175 -1.13 -11.75 8.19
CA ASN A 175 -1.51 -12.38 9.45
C ASN A 175 -1.62 -13.91 9.38
N LEU A 176 -1.44 -14.52 8.21
CA LEU A 176 -1.37 -15.97 8.13
C LEU A 176 -0.15 -16.49 8.93
N PRO A 177 -0.26 -17.67 9.55
CA PRO A 177 0.87 -18.30 10.23
C PRO A 177 2.10 -18.36 9.31
N GLN A 178 3.29 -18.14 9.86
CA GLN A 178 4.55 -18.14 9.10
C GLN A 178 5.25 -19.52 9.24
N ASP A 179 4.50 -20.60 9.19
CA ASP A 179 5.03 -21.96 9.15
C ASP A 179 4.99 -22.53 7.72
N ASN A 180 5.66 -23.64 7.50
CA ASN A 180 5.64 -24.33 6.20
C ASN A 180 4.66 -25.53 6.22
N SER A 181 3.59 -25.45 7.01
CA SER A 181 2.61 -26.51 7.13
C SER A 181 1.74 -26.62 5.86
N GLN A 182 1.19 -27.81 5.65
CA GLN A 182 0.18 -28.02 4.62
C GLN A 182 -1.07 -27.15 4.89
N VAL A 183 -1.39 -26.93 6.16
CA VAL A 183 -2.50 -26.06 6.59
C VAL A 183 -2.32 -24.64 6.10
N LEU A 184 -1.10 -24.10 6.17
CA LEU A 184 -0.79 -22.79 5.61
C LEU A 184 -0.98 -22.71 4.10
N ALA A 185 -0.54 -23.77 3.37
CA ALA A 185 -0.74 -23.82 1.92
C ALA A 185 -2.23 -23.81 1.56
N GLU A 186 -3.06 -24.56 2.29
CA GLU A 186 -4.51 -24.58 2.12
C GLU A 186 -5.17 -23.23 2.46
N GLN A 187 -4.74 -22.58 3.53
CA GLN A 187 -5.22 -21.24 3.91
C GLN A 187 -4.88 -20.18 2.89
N ARG A 188 -3.65 -20.20 2.34
CA ARG A 188 -3.22 -19.29 1.26
C ARG A 188 -4.06 -19.51 0.00
N GLU A 189 -4.27 -20.76 -0.39
CA GLU A 189 -5.08 -21.10 -1.56
C GLU A 189 -6.52 -20.63 -1.38
N LEU A 190 -7.12 -20.87 -0.22
CA LEU A 190 -8.49 -20.42 0.11
C LEU A 190 -8.58 -18.88 0.04
N LEU A 191 -7.58 -18.17 0.57
CA LEU A 191 -7.55 -16.71 0.52
C LEU A 191 -7.45 -16.21 -0.93
N ILE A 192 -6.58 -16.81 -1.76
CA ILE A 192 -6.46 -16.48 -3.19
C ILE A 192 -7.79 -16.71 -3.90
N GLN A 193 -8.47 -17.83 -3.66
CA GLN A 193 -9.77 -18.14 -4.26
C GLN A 193 -10.84 -17.11 -3.86
N ASN A 194 -10.95 -16.80 -2.57
CA ASN A 194 -11.92 -15.83 -2.05
C ASN A 194 -11.66 -14.42 -2.60
N THR A 195 -10.42 -13.98 -2.58
CA THR A 195 -10.00 -12.68 -3.12
C THR A 195 -10.28 -12.58 -4.63
N THR A 196 -9.97 -13.65 -5.38
CA THR A 196 -10.29 -13.72 -6.82
C THR A 196 -11.79 -13.60 -7.05
N ARG A 197 -12.61 -14.26 -6.25
CA ARG A 197 -14.08 -14.19 -6.32
C ARG A 197 -14.61 -12.79 -6.05
N GLN A 198 -14.09 -12.12 -5.01
CA GLN A 198 -14.45 -10.73 -4.69
C GLN A 198 -14.10 -9.79 -5.85
N ALA A 199 -12.90 -9.89 -6.41
CA ALA A 199 -12.50 -9.10 -7.57
C ALA A 199 -13.39 -9.38 -8.80
N GLN A 200 -13.71 -10.65 -9.08
CA GLN A 200 -14.61 -11.01 -10.18
C GLN A 200 -16.03 -10.45 -10.01
N LEU A 201 -16.57 -10.47 -8.79
CA LEU A 201 -17.88 -9.90 -8.50
C LEU A 201 -17.89 -8.39 -8.75
N MET A 202 -16.84 -7.67 -8.32
CA MET A 202 -16.71 -6.25 -8.56
C MET A 202 -16.62 -5.92 -10.05
N PHE A 203 -15.74 -6.62 -10.80
CA PHE A 203 -15.59 -6.39 -12.23
C PHE A 203 -16.85 -6.73 -13.03
N ARG A 204 -17.59 -7.77 -12.64
CA ARG A 204 -18.89 -8.08 -13.25
C ARG A 204 -19.96 -7.05 -12.88
N GLY A 205 -19.94 -6.53 -11.66
CA GLY A 205 -20.83 -5.46 -11.23
C GLY A 205 -20.67 -4.21 -12.10
N ILE A 206 -19.43 -3.73 -12.21
CA ILE A 206 -19.14 -2.53 -13.01
C ILE A 206 -19.38 -2.75 -14.52
N SER A 207 -19.19 -3.97 -15.04
CA SER A 207 -19.45 -4.28 -16.45
C SER A 207 -20.93 -4.21 -16.81
N ASN A 208 -21.83 -4.24 -15.82
CA ASN A 208 -23.28 -4.10 -15.99
C ASN A 208 -23.81 -2.82 -15.33
N TRP A 209 -22.92 -1.90 -14.95
CA TRP A 209 -23.29 -0.66 -14.28
C TRP A 209 -23.84 0.34 -15.27
N ASP A 210 -25.00 0.91 -14.96
CA ASP A 210 -25.61 2.00 -15.71
C ASP A 210 -25.52 3.28 -14.88
N SER A 211 -24.62 4.17 -15.27
CA SER A 211 -24.37 5.43 -14.59
C SER A 211 -25.58 6.37 -14.65
N GLU A 212 -26.42 6.29 -15.68
CA GLU A 212 -27.60 7.15 -15.83
C GLU A 212 -28.75 6.69 -14.91
N ALA A 213 -28.90 5.38 -14.73
CA ALA A 213 -29.93 4.83 -13.85
C ALA A 213 -29.66 5.10 -12.36
N SER A 214 -28.40 5.35 -11.99
CA SER A 214 -27.97 5.56 -10.59
C SER A 214 -28.09 7.00 -10.10
N GLN A 215 -28.44 7.95 -10.99
CA GLN A 215 -28.63 9.39 -10.66
C GLN A 215 -30.09 9.77 -10.43
N LYS A 216 -31.03 8.82 -10.49
CA LYS A 216 -32.45 8.99 -10.18
C LYS A 216 -32.76 8.43 -8.80
#